data_c07b9b6e1cc2474ec1ea86f236180ff8
#
_entry.id   c07b9b6e1cc2474ec1ea86f236180ff8
#
_cell.length_a   1.000
_cell.length_b   1.000
_cell.length_c   1.000
_cell.angle_alpha   90.00
_cell.angle_beta   90.00
_cell.angle_gamma   90.00
#
_symmetry.space_group_name_H-M   'P 1'
#
loop_
_entity.id
_entity.type
_entity.pdbx_description
1 polymer ?
#
loop_
_entity_poly.entity_id
_entity_poly.type
_entity_poly.pdbx_seq_one_letter_code
_entity_poly.pdbx_strand_id
1 'polypeptide(L)'
;MSEEAMIKKWEEQPMLKPKIEKVVVNLNVGKSGEPLEKASKVLQELTNQTPVKKKAKKTIREFGIRENEPIAAVVTLRKQKAIDFLKKVLPVIDNKISRSSFDKQGNFAFGIKEHIEIAGVKYDPDVGIFGMDVCVTMSRPGYRVKVRRRAKTPVGPKRVLTPEEAVVFAKQALGVEIV
;
A
#
# COMPACT_ATOMS: atom_id res chain seq x y z
N MET A 1 -11.00 9.80 -21.89
CA MET A 1 -9.79 9.99 -22.76
C MET A 1 -9.25 8.61 -23.07
N SER A 2 -8.75 8.37 -24.30
CA SER A 2 -8.10 7.09 -24.62
C SER A 2 -6.78 6.93 -23.82
N GLU A 3 -6.39 5.68 -23.53
CA GLU A 3 -5.16 5.38 -22.80
C GLU A 3 -3.92 6.00 -23.48
N GLU A 4 -3.87 5.92 -24.82
CA GLU A 4 -2.78 6.52 -25.62
C GLU A 4 -2.67 8.04 -25.47
N ALA A 5 -3.80 8.75 -25.43
CA ALA A 5 -3.81 10.20 -25.24
C ALA A 5 -3.29 10.62 -23.85
N MET A 6 -3.50 9.78 -22.83
CA MET A 6 -2.95 10.02 -21.49
C MET A 6 -1.44 9.82 -21.49
N ILE A 7 -0.94 8.77 -22.14
CA ILE A 7 0.50 8.46 -22.23
C ILE A 7 1.23 9.60 -22.96
N LYS A 8 0.73 10.05 -24.10
CA LYS A 8 1.31 11.20 -24.82
C LYS A 8 1.40 12.46 -23.97
N LYS A 9 0.35 12.77 -23.20
CA LYS A 9 0.37 13.91 -22.26
C LYS A 9 1.45 13.76 -21.18
N TRP A 10 1.74 12.55 -20.72
CA TRP A 10 2.80 12.33 -19.73
C TRP A 10 4.20 12.46 -20.33
N GLU A 11 4.36 12.17 -21.61
CA GLU A 11 5.61 12.38 -22.33
C GLU A 11 5.87 13.88 -22.59
N GLU A 12 4.82 14.61 -23.00
CA GLU A 12 4.91 16.06 -23.20
C GLU A 12 5.10 16.81 -21.86
N GLN A 13 4.46 16.35 -20.79
CA GLN A 13 4.47 16.99 -19.48
C GLN A 13 4.83 16.00 -18.36
N PRO A 14 6.11 15.77 -18.09
CA PRO A 14 6.56 14.80 -17.08
C PRO A 14 6.01 15.06 -15.66
N MET A 15 5.62 16.31 -15.37
CA MET A 15 5.01 16.69 -14.08
C MET A 15 3.58 16.15 -13.90
N LEU A 16 2.92 15.72 -14.97
CA LEU A 16 1.60 15.09 -14.90
C LEU A 16 1.67 13.58 -14.71
N LYS A 17 2.81 12.96 -15.00
CA LYS A 17 3.00 11.52 -14.88
C LYS A 17 2.81 11.06 -13.43
N PRO A 18 1.91 10.11 -13.18
CA PRO A 18 1.73 9.52 -11.85
C PRO A 18 2.99 8.80 -11.37
N LYS A 19 3.15 8.70 -10.07
CA LYS A 19 4.20 7.92 -9.43
C LYS A 19 3.68 7.29 -8.15
N ILE A 20 4.26 6.18 -7.75
CA ILE A 20 4.03 5.57 -6.45
C ILE A 20 4.73 6.42 -5.39
N GLU A 21 3.99 6.97 -4.46
CA GLU A 21 4.52 7.78 -3.36
C GLU A 21 5.00 6.91 -2.22
N LYS A 22 4.15 5.96 -1.82
CA LYS A 22 4.41 5.01 -0.74
C LYS A 22 3.53 3.78 -0.89
N VAL A 23 4.01 2.69 -0.34
CA VAL A 23 3.24 1.47 -0.10
C VAL A 23 3.21 1.24 1.40
N VAL A 24 2.03 1.11 1.95
CA VAL A 24 1.82 0.80 3.37
C VAL A 24 1.37 -0.64 3.47
N VAL A 25 2.15 -1.43 4.17
CA VAL A 25 1.80 -2.82 4.48
C VAL A 25 1.32 -2.86 5.91
N ASN A 26 0.11 -3.35 6.11
CA ASN A 26 -0.55 -3.42 7.40
C ASN A 26 -0.86 -4.89 7.72
N LEU A 27 -0.41 -5.34 8.87
CA LEU A 27 -0.64 -6.68 9.38
C LEU A 27 -1.39 -6.55 10.70
N ASN A 28 -2.66 -6.91 10.68
CA ASN A 28 -3.57 -6.82 11.82
C ASN A 28 -3.70 -8.17 12.51
N VAL A 29 -3.24 -8.26 13.75
CA VAL A 29 -3.35 -9.48 14.57
C VAL A 29 -4.59 -9.42 15.46
N GLY A 30 -4.99 -8.22 15.91
CA GLY A 30 -6.12 -8.00 16.80
C GLY A 30 -5.84 -8.37 18.28
N LYS A 31 -4.66 -8.87 18.58
CA LYS A 31 -4.22 -9.24 19.94
C LYS A 31 -2.81 -8.70 20.18
N SER A 32 -2.51 -8.37 21.42
CA SER A 32 -1.16 -8.02 21.87
C SER A 32 -0.35 -9.25 22.27
N GLY A 33 0.93 -9.06 22.55
CA GLY A 33 1.83 -10.10 23.02
C GLY A 33 2.55 -10.86 21.92
N GLU A 34 2.81 -12.13 22.16
CA GLU A 34 3.63 -13.00 21.31
C GLU A 34 3.16 -13.07 19.84
N PRO A 35 1.85 -13.16 19.51
CA PRO A 35 1.39 -13.18 18.13
C PRO A 35 1.76 -11.92 17.35
N LEU A 36 1.71 -10.75 18.01
CA LEU A 36 2.09 -9.49 17.39
C LEU A 36 3.60 -9.39 17.16
N GLU A 37 4.40 -9.98 18.04
CA GLU A 37 5.86 -10.00 17.85
C GLU A 37 6.26 -10.91 16.69
N LYS A 38 5.63 -12.08 16.57
CA LYS A 38 5.80 -12.99 15.43
C LYS A 38 5.42 -12.29 14.12
N ALA A 39 4.25 -11.65 14.09
CA ALA A 39 3.79 -10.86 12.95
C ALA A 39 4.76 -9.71 12.58
N SER A 40 5.32 -9.06 13.59
CA SER A 40 6.31 -7.98 13.39
C SER A 40 7.60 -8.51 12.79
N LYS A 41 8.07 -9.71 13.19
CA LYS A 41 9.25 -10.35 12.58
C LYS A 41 9.02 -10.70 11.12
N VAL A 42 7.88 -11.33 10.80
CA VAL A 42 7.51 -11.64 9.40
C VAL A 42 7.53 -10.38 8.53
N LEU A 43 6.90 -9.31 9.02
CA LEU A 43 6.85 -8.05 8.26
C LEU A 43 8.23 -7.42 8.10
N GLN A 44 9.11 -7.56 9.07
CA GLN A 44 10.49 -7.10 9.00
C GLN A 44 11.31 -7.90 7.96
N GLU A 45 11.16 -9.21 7.93
CA GLU A 45 11.82 -10.08 6.95
C GLU A 45 11.36 -9.79 5.53
N LEU A 46 10.04 -9.62 5.32
CA LEU A 46 9.47 -9.30 4.02
C LEU A 46 9.93 -7.96 3.45
N THR A 47 10.03 -6.96 4.32
CA THR A 47 10.25 -5.56 3.89
C THR A 47 11.68 -5.07 4.13
N ASN A 48 12.50 -5.82 4.86
CA ASN A 48 13.82 -5.39 5.33
C ASN A 48 13.78 -4.01 6.02
N GLN A 49 12.69 -3.74 6.77
CA GLN A 49 12.47 -2.50 7.47
C GLN A 49 11.75 -2.74 8.79
N THR A 50 12.16 -2.07 9.86
CA THR A 50 11.56 -2.22 11.19
C THR A 50 10.11 -1.77 11.20
N PRO A 51 9.16 -2.64 11.57
CA PRO A 51 7.74 -2.31 11.66
C PRO A 51 7.43 -1.41 12.84
N VAL A 52 6.39 -0.61 12.69
CA VAL A 52 5.83 0.22 13.76
C VAL A 52 4.58 -0.47 14.31
N LYS A 53 4.58 -0.79 15.62
CA LYS A 53 3.41 -1.33 16.31
C LYS A 53 2.34 -0.25 16.44
N LYS A 54 1.12 -0.52 15.96
CA LYS A 54 -0.02 0.39 16.05
C LYS A 54 -0.90 0.02 17.23
N LYS A 55 -1.29 1.04 17.98
CA LYS A 55 -2.13 0.92 19.18
C LYS A 55 -3.60 1.09 18.83
N ALA A 56 -4.47 0.40 19.57
CA ALA A 56 -5.91 0.58 19.51
C ALA A 56 -6.31 2.02 19.94
N LYS A 57 -7.23 2.61 19.22
CA LYS A 57 -7.73 3.97 19.50
C LYS A 57 -8.84 4.02 20.53
N LYS A 58 -9.56 2.91 20.70
CA LYS A 58 -10.70 2.76 21.62
C LYS A 58 -10.72 1.38 22.21
N THR A 59 -11.30 1.26 23.40
CA THR A 59 -11.59 -0.03 24.01
C THR A 59 -12.82 -0.65 23.35
N ILE A 60 -12.70 -1.91 22.89
CA ILE A 60 -13.80 -2.68 22.31
C ILE A 60 -13.88 -3.99 23.08
N ARG A 61 -14.87 -4.08 23.96
CA ARG A 61 -15.04 -5.23 24.88
C ARG A 61 -15.33 -6.53 24.15
N GLU A 62 -16.10 -6.47 23.07
CA GLU A 62 -16.47 -7.64 22.25
C GLU A 62 -15.26 -8.35 21.64
N PHE A 63 -14.22 -7.60 21.29
CA PHE A 63 -12.97 -8.13 20.76
C PHE A 63 -11.87 -8.31 21.83
N GLY A 64 -12.15 -7.96 23.10
CA GLY A 64 -11.17 -8.02 24.17
C GLY A 64 -10.01 -7.02 24.03
N ILE A 65 -10.18 -5.95 23.25
CA ILE A 65 -9.16 -4.96 22.95
C ILE A 65 -9.31 -3.76 23.89
N ARG A 66 -8.20 -3.34 24.52
CA ARG A 66 -8.15 -2.14 25.36
C ARG A 66 -7.54 -0.96 24.59
N GLU A 67 -7.92 0.24 24.97
CA GLU A 67 -7.32 1.45 24.44
C GLU A 67 -5.80 1.47 24.71
N ASN A 68 -5.03 1.96 23.73
CA ASN A 68 -3.55 1.99 23.73
C ASN A 68 -2.86 0.62 23.66
N GLU A 69 -3.58 -0.46 23.56
CA GLU A 69 -3.01 -1.79 23.37
C GLU A 69 -2.45 -1.95 21.95
N PRO A 70 -1.22 -2.47 21.76
CA PRO A 70 -0.66 -2.70 20.43
C PRO A 70 -1.34 -3.91 19.79
N ILE A 71 -1.97 -3.73 18.63
CA ILE A 71 -2.80 -4.75 17.95
C ILE A 71 -2.40 -5.02 16.50
N ALA A 72 -1.56 -4.18 15.93
CA ALA A 72 -1.15 -4.29 14.54
C ALA A 72 0.31 -3.87 14.33
N ALA A 73 0.93 -4.39 13.27
CA ALA A 73 2.24 -3.99 12.79
C ALA A 73 2.10 -3.34 11.41
N VAL A 74 2.79 -2.22 11.18
CA VAL A 74 2.71 -1.44 9.94
C VAL A 74 4.09 -1.04 9.47
N VAL A 75 4.34 -1.20 8.17
CA VAL A 75 5.54 -0.69 7.49
C VAL A 75 5.13 0.25 6.37
N THR A 76 5.92 1.30 6.18
CA THR A 76 5.75 2.22 5.05
C THR A 76 6.98 2.18 4.15
N LEU A 77 6.81 1.66 2.96
CA LEU A 77 7.84 1.56 1.93
C LEU A 77 7.76 2.75 0.97
N ARG A 78 8.92 3.22 0.51
CA ARG A 78 9.01 4.35 -0.42
C ARG A 78 10.06 4.09 -1.49
N LYS A 79 9.97 4.83 -2.60
CA LYS A 79 10.91 4.79 -3.72
C LYS A 79 11.08 3.35 -4.26
N GLN A 80 12.33 2.94 -4.51
CA GLN A 80 12.65 1.62 -5.07
C GLN A 80 12.13 0.47 -4.21
N LYS A 81 12.26 0.54 -2.89
CA LYS A 81 11.78 -0.50 -1.96
C LYS A 81 10.28 -0.77 -2.13
N ALA A 82 9.47 0.26 -2.42
CA ALA A 82 8.05 0.11 -2.65
C ALA A 82 7.76 -0.65 -3.96
N ILE A 83 8.50 -0.34 -5.02
CA ILE A 83 8.35 -1.00 -6.33
C ILE A 83 8.80 -2.46 -6.24
N ASP A 84 9.93 -2.72 -5.60
CA ASP A 84 10.49 -4.07 -5.45
C ASP A 84 9.55 -4.96 -4.62
N PHE A 85 8.95 -4.40 -3.57
CA PHE A 85 7.95 -5.10 -2.77
C PHE A 85 6.69 -5.41 -3.60
N LEU A 86 6.17 -4.46 -4.36
CA LEU A 86 5.00 -4.69 -5.21
C LEU A 86 5.26 -5.78 -6.26
N LYS A 87 6.44 -5.79 -6.89
CA LYS A 87 6.80 -6.84 -7.85
C LYS A 87 6.84 -8.24 -7.24
N LYS A 88 7.15 -8.37 -5.94
CA LYS A 88 7.13 -9.65 -5.23
C LYS A 88 5.72 -10.10 -4.86
N VAL A 89 4.84 -9.14 -4.60
CA VAL A 89 3.53 -9.40 -4.01
C VAL A 89 2.42 -9.50 -5.06
N LEU A 90 2.50 -8.75 -6.16
CA LEU A 90 1.49 -8.79 -7.23
C LEU A 90 1.26 -10.18 -7.85
N PRO A 91 2.27 -11.04 -8.04
CA PRO A 91 2.06 -12.39 -8.53
C PRO A 91 1.15 -13.25 -7.64
N VAL A 92 1.09 -12.99 -6.33
CA VAL A 92 0.22 -13.69 -5.37
C VAL A 92 -1.28 -13.50 -5.69
N ILE A 93 -1.61 -12.36 -6.29
CA ILE A 93 -2.98 -12.04 -6.72
C ILE A 93 -3.17 -12.20 -8.24
N ASP A 94 -2.34 -13.05 -8.89
CA ASP A 94 -2.34 -13.27 -10.36
C ASP A 94 -2.16 -11.97 -11.17
N ASN A 95 -1.57 -10.94 -10.61
CA ASN A 95 -1.47 -9.60 -11.17
C ASN A 95 -2.83 -8.97 -11.52
N LYS A 96 -3.92 -9.39 -10.85
CA LYS A 96 -5.27 -8.88 -11.09
C LYS A 96 -5.70 -7.97 -9.95
N ILE A 97 -6.18 -6.78 -10.29
CA ILE A 97 -6.73 -5.83 -9.32
C ILE A 97 -8.12 -5.40 -9.81
N SER A 98 -9.12 -5.45 -8.93
CA SER A 98 -10.45 -4.97 -9.26
C SER A 98 -10.45 -3.44 -9.45
N ARG A 99 -11.19 -2.97 -10.44
CA ARG A 99 -11.41 -1.52 -10.65
C ARG A 99 -12.03 -0.85 -9.42
N SER A 100 -12.85 -1.58 -8.66
CA SER A 100 -13.46 -1.09 -7.42
C SER A 100 -12.46 -0.83 -6.29
N SER A 101 -11.26 -1.41 -6.36
CA SER A 101 -10.19 -1.19 -5.38
C SER A 101 -9.52 0.19 -5.50
N PHE A 102 -9.82 0.93 -6.58
CA PHE A 102 -9.27 2.28 -6.78
C PHE A 102 -10.18 3.33 -6.16
N ASP A 103 -9.59 4.22 -5.38
CA ASP A 103 -10.29 5.36 -4.80
C ASP A 103 -10.42 6.55 -5.78
N LYS A 104 -11.19 7.58 -5.38
CA LYS A 104 -11.38 8.82 -6.17
C LYS A 104 -10.08 9.60 -6.42
N GLN A 105 -9.01 9.31 -5.69
CA GLN A 105 -7.70 9.97 -5.81
C GLN A 105 -6.65 9.07 -6.51
N GLY A 106 -7.08 7.93 -7.06
CA GLY A 106 -6.22 6.99 -7.76
C GLY A 106 -5.35 6.12 -6.86
N ASN A 107 -5.56 6.10 -5.54
CA ASN A 107 -4.90 5.12 -4.69
C ASN A 107 -5.64 3.78 -4.80
N PHE A 108 -4.94 2.69 -4.52
CA PHE A 108 -5.57 1.37 -4.51
C PHE A 108 -5.04 0.51 -3.37
N ALA A 109 -5.83 -0.48 -3.01
CA ALA A 109 -5.47 -1.42 -1.97
C ALA A 109 -5.93 -2.83 -2.35
N PHE A 110 -5.18 -3.82 -1.87
CA PHE A 110 -5.53 -5.23 -2.00
C PHE A 110 -5.06 -5.99 -0.77
N GLY A 111 -5.72 -7.11 -0.49
CA GLY A 111 -5.37 -8.01 0.61
C GLY A 111 -4.67 -9.26 0.11
N ILE A 112 -3.79 -9.78 0.94
CA ILE A 112 -3.14 -11.09 0.77
C ILE A 112 -3.61 -11.95 1.93
N LYS A 113 -4.12 -13.13 1.62
CA LYS A 113 -4.65 -14.03 2.65
C LYS A 113 -3.52 -14.67 3.45
N GLU A 114 -2.46 -15.08 2.77
CA GLU A 114 -1.35 -15.82 3.36
C GLU A 114 -0.01 -15.22 2.93
N HIS A 115 0.82 -14.85 3.90
CA HIS A 115 2.14 -14.30 3.61
C HIS A 115 3.10 -15.32 2.99
N ILE A 116 2.80 -16.60 3.12
CA ILE A 116 3.61 -17.72 2.61
C ILE A 116 3.60 -17.77 1.08
N GLU A 117 2.52 -17.30 0.45
CA GLU A 117 2.41 -17.25 -1.01
C GLU A 117 3.41 -16.26 -1.66
N ILE A 118 4.01 -15.39 -0.84
CA ILE A 118 4.97 -14.41 -1.33
C ILE A 118 6.31 -15.09 -1.62
N ALA A 119 6.82 -14.90 -2.82
CA ALA A 119 8.08 -15.49 -3.25
C ALA A 119 9.25 -15.11 -2.30
N GLY A 120 9.97 -16.13 -1.83
CA GLY A 120 11.12 -15.97 -0.95
C GLY A 120 10.81 -16.05 0.54
N VAL A 121 9.57 -16.28 0.94
CA VAL A 121 9.18 -16.54 2.34
C VAL A 121 9.27 -18.03 2.64
N LYS A 122 9.87 -18.38 3.78
CA LYS A 122 9.87 -19.74 4.28
C LYS A 122 8.74 -19.90 5.30
N TYR A 123 8.04 -21.01 5.22
CA TYR A 123 7.05 -21.35 6.24
C TYR A 123 7.76 -21.72 7.55
N ASP A 124 7.36 -21.08 8.63
CA ASP A 124 7.79 -21.39 9.98
C ASP A 124 6.55 -21.75 10.81
N PRO A 125 6.41 -23.03 11.24
CA PRO A 125 5.25 -23.47 12.04
C PRO A 125 5.08 -22.68 13.34
N ASP A 126 6.18 -22.23 13.94
CA ASP A 126 6.15 -21.48 15.20
C ASP A 126 5.58 -20.06 15.02
N VAL A 127 5.69 -19.52 13.83
CA VAL A 127 5.21 -18.17 13.50
C VAL A 127 3.72 -18.18 13.14
N GLY A 128 3.28 -19.19 12.38
CA GLY A 128 1.90 -19.29 11.89
C GLY A 128 1.65 -18.48 10.61
N ILE A 129 0.39 -18.49 10.17
CA ILE A 129 -0.05 -17.83 8.93
C ILE A 129 -0.66 -16.47 9.25
N PHE A 130 -0.22 -15.43 8.54
CA PHE A 130 -0.75 -14.07 8.68
C PHE A 130 -1.21 -13.52 7.33
N GLY A 131 -2.41 -12.93 7.32
CA GLY A 131 -2.86 -12.10 6.22
C GLY A 131 -2.36 -10.65 6.36
N MET A 132 -2.28 -9.93 5.24
CA MET A 132 -1.87 -8.54 5.24
C MET A 132 -2.62 -7.71 4.20
N ASP A 133 -2.76 -6.43 4.50
CA ASP A 133 -3.32 -5.43 3.60
C ASP A 133 -2.20 -4.59 3.00
N VAL A 134 -2.20 -4.44 1.70
CA VAL A 134 -1.25 -3.63 0.95
C VAL A 134 -1.97 -2.41 0.38
N CYS A 135 -1.65 -1.23 0.90
CA CYS A 135 -2.23 0.04 0.47
C CYS A 135 -1.21 0.83 -0.34
N VAL A 136 -1.51 1.10 -1.60
CA VAL A 136 -0.64 1.85 -2.51
C VAL A 136 -1.15 3.27 -2.66
N THR A 137 -0.31 4.23 -2.28
CA THR A 137 -0.63 5.66 -2.45
C THR A 137 0.09 6.18 -3.68
N MET A 138 -0.68 6.74 -4.58
CA MET A 138 -0.18 7.37 -5.79
C MET A 138 -0.19 8.89 -5.68
N SER A 139 0.76 9.53 -6.35
CA SER A 139 0.86 10.98 -6.37
C SER A 139 1.43 11.48 -7.68
N ARG A 140 1.32 12.80 -7.91
CA ARG A 140 2.05 13.51 -8.96
C ARG A 140 3.17 14.36 -8.37
N PRO A 141 4.20 14.66 -9.15
CA PRO A 141 5.14 15.70 -8.76
C PRO A 141 4.41 16.98 -8.38
N GLY A 142 4.86 17.67 -7.33
CA GLY A 142 4.21 18.88 -6.84
C GLY A 142 3.19 18.69 -5.70
N TYR A 143 2.76 17.46 -5.37
CA TYR A 143 1.84 17.22 -4.25
C TYR A 143 2.42 17.57 -2.87
N ARG A 144 3.71 17.94 -2.80
CA ARG A 144 4.32 18.43 -1.55
C ARG A 144 3.58 19.62 -0.95
N VAL A 145 2.95 20.45 -1.78
CA VAL A 145 2.13 21.61 -1.35
C VAL A 145 1.03 21.19 -0.37
N LYS A 146 0.44 19.99 -0.57
CA LYS A 146 -0.60 19.40 0.29
C LYS A 146 -0.05 18.98 1.67
N VAL A 147 1.25 18.65 1.77
CA VAL A 147 1.83 18.00 2.96
C VAL A 147 2.79 18.91 3.71
N ARG A 148 3.39 19.92 3.07
CA ARG A 148 4.37 20.83 3.69
C ARG A 148 3.79 21.54 4.90
N ARG A 149 4.67 21.89 5.87
CA ARG A 149 4.26 22.55 7.13
C ARG A 149 3.84 24.01 6.90
N ARG A 150 4.61 24.77 6.09
CA ARG A 150 4.34 26.20 5.81
C ARG A 150 3.64 26.36 4.48
N ALA A 151 2.75 27.34 4.37
CA ALA A 151 1.97 27.65 3.17
C ALA A 151 1.30 26.40 2.57
N LYS A 152 0.70 25.57 3.41
CA LYS A 152 -0.04 24.37 3.01
C LYS A 152 -1.30 24.80 2.30
N THR A 153 -1.51 24.27 1.08
CA THR A 153 -2.69 24.53 0.27
C THR A 153 -3.21 23.22 -0.34
N PRO A 154 -4.52 23.07 -0.56
CA PRO A 154 -5.06 21.92 -1.28
C PRO A 154 -4.59 21.93 -2.74
N VAL A 155 -4.49 20.75 -3.32
CA VAL A 155 -4.22 20.60 -4.76
C VAL A 155 -5.49 20.94 -5.51
N GLY A 156 -5.41 21.79 -6.52
CA GLY A 156 -6.56 22.16 -7.36
C GLY A 156 -7.19 20.93 -8.04
N PRO A 157 -8.52 20.87 -8.20
CA PRO A 157 -9.24 19.70 -8.69
C PRO A 157 -8.75 19.21 -10.07
N LYS A 158 -8.37 20.11 -10.96
CA LYS A 158 -7.80 19.77 -12.29
C LYS A 158 -6.44 19.07 -12.24
N ARG A 159 -5.74 19.13 -11.09
CA ARG A 159 -4.41 18.54 -10.91
C ARG A 159 -4.43 17.28 -10.02
N VAL A 160 -5.56 16.94 -9.46
CA VAL A 160 -5.75 15.70 -8.72
C VAL A 160 -5.68 14.53 -9.69
N LEU A 161 -5.03 13.45 -9.27
CA LEU A 161 -4.97 12.20 -10.03
C LEU A 161 -6.37 11.60 -10.11
N THR A 162 -6.78 11.22 -11.31
CA THR A 162 -8.06 10.53 -11.52
C THR A 162 -7.89 9.02 -11.42
N PRO A 163 -8.94 8.26 -11.05
CA PRO A 163 -8.88 6.80 -11.01
C PRO A 163 -8.48 6.19 -12.37
N GLU A 164 -8.96 6.77 -13.47
CA GLU A 164 -8.64 6.30 -14.82
C GLU A 164 -7.14 6.42 -15.13
N GLU A 165 -6.53 7.55 -14.79
CA GLU A 165 -5.09 7.73 -14.96
C GLU A 165 -4.27 6.79 -14.07
N ALA A 166 -4.75 6.50 -12.86
CA ALA A 166 -4.12 5.55 -11.96
C ALA A 166 -4.16 4.12 -12.52
N VAL A 167 -5.29 3.73 -13.10
CA VAL A 167 -5.50 2.46 -13.81
C VAL A 167 -4.49 2.29 -14.96
N VAL A 168 -4.41 3.29 -15.84
CA VAL A 168 -3.46 3.27 -16.97
C VAL A 168 -2.01 3.18 -16.49
N PHE A 169 -1.66 3.94 -15.45
CA PHE A 169 -0.33 3.89 -14.88
C PHE A 169 -0.02 2.53 -14.23
N ALA A 170 -0.96 1.93 -13.50
CA ALA A 170 -0.78 0.62 -12.87
C ALA A 170 -0.55 -0.47 -13.93
N LYS A 171 -1.31 -0.47 -15.02
CA LYS A 171 -1.10 -1.37 -16.16
C LYS A 171 0.32 -1.21 -16.74
N GLN A 172 0.73 0.03 -16.99
CA GLN A 172 2.02 0.32 -17.65
C GLN A 172 3.23 0.08 -16.73
N ALA A 173 3.17 0.52 -15.48
CA ALA A 173 4.32 0.50 -14.57
C ALA A 173 4.46 -0.81 -13.78
N LEU A 174 3.35 -1.48 -13.49
CA LEU A 174 3.31 -2.68 -12.66
C LEU A 174 2.92 -3.95 -13.44
N GLY A 175 2.45 -3.82 -14.69
CA GLY A 175 1.99 -4.96 -15.50
C GLY A 175 0.73 -5.63 -14.96
N VAL A 176 -0.16 -4.87 -14.30
CA VAL A 176 -1.35 -5.41 -13.64
C VAL A 176 -2.53 -5.41 -14.60
N GLU A 177 -3.28 -6.50 -14.62
CA GLU A 177 -4.59 -6.59 -15.27
C GLU A 177 -5.67 -6.02 -14.35
N ILE A 178 -6.59 -5.22 -14.92
CA ILE A 178 -7.68 -4.62 -14.17
C ILE A 178 -9.00 -5.25 -14.59
N VAL A 179 -9.64 -5.85 -13.60
CA VAL A 179 -10.91 -6.57 -13.73
C VAL A 179 -12.06 -5.74 -13.19
#